data_5b5e918290b83f1c5ea61bdd2dcca9fc
#
_entry.id   5b5e918290b83f1c5ea61bdd2dcca9fc
#
_cell.length_a   1.000
_cell.length_b   1.000
_cell.length_c   1.000
_cell.angle_alpha   90.00
_cell.angle_beta   90.00
_cell.angle_gamma   90.00
#
_symmetry.space_group_name_H-M   'P 1'
#
loop_
_entity.id
_entity.type
_entity.pdbx_description
1 polymer ?
#
loop_
_entity_poly.entity_id
_entity_poly.type
_entity_poly.pdbx_seq_one_letter_code
_entity_poly.pdbx_strand_id
1 'polypeptide(L)'
;ILHANGWGAPGWPVEYGGPDWTPMQRHIFEEETGRNHCPRLMPFGLKMVGPVIQAFGSDEQKAQHLPKIASSEIQWCQGYSEPGAGSDLASLKTRAVRDGDNYIVNGQKTWTTAAHWADWIFCLVRTDDTVKKQEGISFLLIDMTTPGIAVKPIITMEGGHEVNEVFFDDVVVPVANRVGPENKGWTIAKFLLGHERTSIAEIGRSKAQLEKLTEIAAAEQKDGAPLIEDPRFREKIARAEIDLMALEMTLLRVVSAESAGRVPGPEASLLKIRATELQQELGELLMEAIGYYSHPDTPEAREFGWNEPSVGPDYAVSLSPAYFNLRKTSIYGGSNEVQRGIISKMVLGF
;
A
#
# COMPACT_ATOMS: atom_id res chain seq x y z
N ILE A 1 14.85 1.82 -16.22
CA ILE A 1 15.77 0.67 -16.08
C ILE A 1 14.98 -0.62 -15.95
N LEU A 2 14.11 -0.80 -14.94
CA LEU A 2 13.39 -2.06 -14.73
C LEU A 2 12.57 -2.49 -15.95
N HIS A 3 11.77 -1.58 -16.52
CA HIS A 3 10.98 -1.89 -17.72
C HIS A 3 11.85 -2.34 -18.91
N ALA A 4 12.98 -1.67 -19.14
CA ALA A 4 13.91 -2.03 -20.23
C ALA A 4 14.55 -3.43 -20.06
N ASN A 5 14.54 -3.97 -18.83
CA ASN A 5 15.01 -5.31 -18.51
C ASN A 5 13.84 -6.33 -18.38
N GLY A 6 12.60 -5.95 -18.72
CA GLY A 6 11.44 -6.80 -18.56
C GLY A 6 10.95 -6.98 -17.11
N TRP A 7 11.42 -6.16 -16.17
CA TRP A 7 11.14 -6.25 -14.73
C TRP A 7 10.18 -5.16 -14.24
N GLY A 8 9.56 -4.42 -15.17
CA GLY A 8 8.64 -3.32 -14.84
C GLY A 8 7.39 -3.79 -14.10
N ALA A 9 6.94 -5.00 -14.37
CA ALA A 9 5.77 -5.62 -13.74
C ALA A 9 6.12 -7.00 -13.16
N PRO A 10 6.85 -7.07 -12.03
CA PRO A 10 7.46 -8.30 -11.52
C PRO A 10 6.48 -9.42 -11.16
N GLY A 11 5.21 -9.08 -10.90
CA GLY A 11 4.15 -10.06 -10.58
C GLY A 11 3.29 -10.49 -11.77
N TRP A 12 3.58 -10.02 -12.99
CA TRP A 12 2.73 -10.26 -14.16
C TRP A 12 3.24 -11.40 -15.01
N PRO A 13 2.33 -12.13 -15.73
CA PRO A 13 2.73 -13.10 -16.73
C PRO A 13 3.33 -12.41 -17.97
N VAL A 14 4.06 -13.19 -18.78
CA VAL A 14 4.76 -12.70 -19.99
C VAL A 14 3.84 -12.00 -20.97
N GLU A 15 2.62 -12.53 -21.15
CA GLU A 15 1.63 -11.99 -22.09
C GLU A 15 1.24 -10.54 -21.82
N TYR A 16 1.45 -10.06 -20.57
CA TYR A 16 1.18 -8.68 -20.15
C TYR A 16 2.49 -7.90 -19.84
N GLY A 17 3.64 -8.42 -20.28
CA GLY A 17 4.92 -7.72 -20.13
C GLY A 17 5.65 -7.95 -18.81
N GLY A 18 5.24 -8.95 -18.04
CA GLY A 18 5.96 -9.39 -16.84
C GLY A 18 7.04 -10.43 -17.14
N PRO A 19 7.94 -10.68 -16.18
CA PRO A 19 9.03 -11.66 -16.33
C PRO A 19 8.61 -13.10 -16.06
N ASP A 20 7.34 -13.36 -15.75
CA ASP A 20 6.81 -14.68 -15.34
C ASP A 20 7.58 -15.30 -14.16
N TRP A 21 7.94 -14.47 -13.20
CA TRP A 21 8.66 -14.92 -12.02
C TRP A 21 7.81 -15.79 -11.11
N THR A 22 8.43 -16.84 -10.62
CA THR A 22 7.87 -17.66 -9.54
C THR A 22 7.63 -16.81 -8.28
N PRO A 23 6.75 -17.22 -7.36
CA PRO A 23 6.56 -16.53 -6.09
C PRO A 23 7.86 -16.29 -5.32
N MET A 24 8.81 -17.26 -5.39
CA MET A 24 10.12 -17.14 -4.74
C MET A 24 10.99 -16.06 -5.40
N GLN A 25 11.02 -15.99 -6.73
CA GLN A 25 11.79 -14.94 -7.44
C GLN A 25 11.24 -13.54 -7.17
N ARG A 26 9.90 -13.40 -7.09
CA ARG A 26 9.26 -12.15 -6.69
C ARG A 26 9.62 -11.75 -5.26
N HIS A 27 9.61 -12.71 -4.35
CA HIS A 27 10.02 -12.49 -2.96
C HIS A 27 11.47 -12.00 -2.86
N ILE A 28 12.41 -12.67 -3.54
CA ILE A 28 13.82 -12.26 -3.58
C ILE A 28 13.96 -10.83 -4.14
N PHE A 29 13.27 -10.52 -5.24
CA PHE A 29 13.30 -9.17 -5.82
C PHE A 29 12.77 -8.11 -4.84
N GLU A 30 11.66 -8.38 -4.16
CA GLU A 30 11.08 -7.45 -3.17
C GLU A 30 11.97 -7.29 -1.94
N GLU A 31 12.59 -8.36 -1.48
CA GLU A 31 13.54 -8.33 -0.36
C GLU A 31 14.78 -7.52 -0.71
N GLU A 32 15.43 -7.83 -1.83
CA GLU A 32 16.66 -7.15 -2.26
C GLU A 32 16.43 -5.66 -2.53
N THR A 33 15.32 -5.32 -3.22
CA THR A 33 15.00 -3.91 -3.48
C THR A 33 14.64 -3.15 -2.20
N GLY A 34 13.96 -3.80 -1.26
CA GLY A 34 13.61 -3.23 0.04
C GLY A 34 14.84 -2.99 0.92
N ARG A 35 15.72 -4.00 1.03
CA ARG A 35 16.94 -3.96 1.84
C ARG A 35 17.95 -2.93 1.33
N ASN A 36 18.04 -2.78 0.02
CA ASN A 36 18.95 -1.82 -0.62
C ASN A 36 18.35 -0.42 -0.85
N HIS A 37 17.27 -0.07 -0.14
CA HIS A 37 16.63 1.25 -0.21
C HIS A 37 16.24 1.70 -1.63
N CYS A 38 15.96 0.75 -2.53
CA CYS A 38 15.52 1.09 -3.88
C CYS A 38 14.18 1.84 -3.85
N PRO A 39 13.94 2.77 -4.79
CA PRO A 39 12.65 3.42 -4.94
C PRO A 39 11.52 2.40 -5.06
N ARG A 40 10.43 2.66 -4.36
CA ARG A 40 9.27 1.76 -4.33
C ARG A 40 8.53 1.81 -5.67
N LEU A 41 8.24 0.65 -6.23
CA LEU A 41 7.29 0.57 -7.35
C LEU A 41 5.89 0.91 -6.84
N MET A 42 5.20 1.83 -7.53
CA MET A 42 3.84 2.22 -7.15
C MET A 42 2.87 1.04 -7.29
N PRO A 43 2.19 0.62 -6.21
CA PRO A 43 1.43 -0.62 -6.21
C PRO A 43 0.10 -0.52 -6.95
N PHE A 44 -0.48 0.67 -7.08
CA PHE A 44 -1.85 0.86 -7.56
C PHE A 44 -2.07 0.33 -8.99
N GLY A 45 -1.13 0.62 -9.89
CA GLY A 45 -1.13 0.04 -11.24
C GLY A 45 -0.72 -1.43 -11.23
N LEU A 46 0.46 -1.71 -10.67
CA LEU A 46 1.14 -3.01 -10.83
C LEU A 46 0.53 -4.14 -10.01
N LYS A 47 0.15 -3.89 -8.74
CA LYS A 47 -0.31 -4.92 -7.81
C LYS A 47 -1.82 -4.91 -7.59
N MET A 48 -2.52 -3.84 -7.97
CA MET A 48 -3.95 -3.65 -7.72
C MET A 48 -4.77 -3.68 -9.00
N VAL A 49 -4.85 -2.57 -9.75
CA VAL A 49 -5.74 -2.49 -10.92
C VAL A 49 -5.25 -3.33 -12.10
N GLY A 50 -3.94 -3.49 -12.30
CA GLY A 50 -3.41 -4.31 -13.38
C GLY A 50 -3.93 -5.76 -13.36
N PRO A 51 -3.75 -6.51 -12.25
CA PRO A 51 -4.34 -7.84 -12.09
C PRO A 51 -5.87 -7.86 -12.25
N VAL A 52 -6.57 -6.82 -11.84
CA VAL A 52 -8.03 -6.69 -12.05
C VAL A 52 -8.36 -6.57 -13.54
N ILE A 53 -7.64 -5.72 -14.27
CA ILE A 53 -7.83 -5.56 -15.72
C ILE A 53 -7.48 -6.87 -16.46
N GLN A 54 -6.42 -7.56 -16.06
CA GLN A 54 -6.05 -8.86 -16.62
C GLN A 54 -7.18 -9.89 -16.46
N ALA A 55 -7.81 -9.95 -15.29
CA ALA A 55 -8.82 -10.97 -14.97
C ALA A 55 -10.24 -10.62 -15.44
N PHE A 56 -10.62 -9.34 -15.43
CA PHE A 56 -12.01 -8.90 -15.61
C PHE A 56 -12.18 -7.83 -16.70
N GLY A 57 -11.10 -7.21 -17.17
CA GLY A 57 -11.16 -6.17 -18.19
C GLY A 57 -11.47 -6.73 -19.58
N SER A 58 -12.07 -5.88 -20.43
CA SER A 58 -12.21 -6.16 -21.86
C SER A 58 -10.85 -6.16 -22.58
N ASP A 59 -10.79 -6.69 -23.78
CA ASP A 59 -9.55 -6.71 -24.57
C ASP A 59 -9.08 -5.28 -24.90
N GLU A 60 -10.01 -4.35 -25.10
CA GLU A 60 -9.70 -2.92 -25.29
C GLU A 60 -9.10 -2.30 -24.03
N GLN A 61 -9.66 -2.59 -22.85
CA GLN A 61 -9.12 -2.12 -21.58
C GLN A 61 -7.72 -2.68 -21.32
N LYS A 62 -7.49 -3.97 -21.60
CA LYS A 62 -6.17 -4.60 -21.49
C LYS A 62 -5.16 -3.93 -22.42
N ALA A 63 -5.51 -3.75 -23.70
CA ALA A 63 -4.65 -3.13 -24.70
C ALA A 63 -4.32 -1.66 -24.35
N GLN A 64 -5.29 -0.93 -23.81
CA GLN A 64 -5.14 0.49 -23.46
C GLN A 64 -4.25 0.70 -22.24
N HIS A 65 -4.43 -0.10 -21.19
CA HIS A 65 -3.88 0.21 -19.88
C HIS A 65 -2.66 -0.63 -19.50
N LEU A 66 -2.64 -1.94 -19.78
CA LEU A 66 -1.60 -2.81 -19.25
C LEU A 66 -0.19 -2.45 -19.72
N PRO A 67 0.08 -2.15 -21.00
CA PRO A 67 1.42 -1.75 -21.43
C PRO A 67 1.91 -0.48 -20.74
N LYS A 68 1.02 0.50 -20.56
CA LYS A 68 1.34 1.79 -19.93
C LYS A 68 1.55 1.68 -18.42
N ILE A 69 0.87 0.76 -17.76
CA ILE A 69 1.11 0.43 -16.35
C ILE A 69 2.49 -0.24 -16.20
N ALA A 70 2.80 -1.23 -17.04
CA ALA A 70 4.09 -1.95 -16.98
C ALA A 70 5.30 -1.04 -17.25
N SER A 71 5.14 -0.03 -18.12
CA SER A 71 6.16 0.97 -18.41
C SER A 71 6.22 2.12 -17.40
N SER A 72 5.25 2.22 -16.49
CA SER A 72 5.03 3.37 -15.60
C SER A 72 4.73 4.68 -16.35
N GLU A 73 4.23 4.62 -17.58
CA GLU A 73 3.79 5.79 -18.36
C GLU A 73 2.55 6.44 -17.75
N ILE A 74 1.66 5.64 -17.17
CA ILE A 74 0.46 6.13 -16.47
C ILE A 74 0.48 5.72 -15.00
N GLN A 75 0.07 6.62 -14.12
CA GLN A 75 -0.05 6.40 -12.70
C GLN A 75 -1.51 6.24 -12.27
N TRP A 76 -1.73 5.40 -11.28
CA TRP A 76 -3.05 5.06 -10.79
C TRP A 76 -3.22 5.40 -9.30
N CYS A 77 -4.44 5.73 -8.91
CA CYS A 77 -4.82 5.79 -7.51
C CYS A 77 -6.11 4.98 -7.24
N GLN A 78 -6.38 4.73 -5.96
CA GLN A 78 -7.49 3.88 -5.51
C GLN A 78 -8.62 4.71 -4.92
N GLY A 79 -9.80 4.68 -5.53
CA GLY A 79 -11.02 5.32 -5.07
C GLY A 79 -11.95 4.36 -4.32
N TYR A 80 -11.54 3.89 -3.12
CA TYR A 80 -12.34 2.96 -2.33
C TYR A 80 -13.00 3.65 -1.14
N SER A 81 -12.21 4.07 -0.16
CA SER A 81 -12.70 4.64 1.09
C SER A 81 -13.46 5.95 0.90
N GLU A 82 -14.48 6.15 1.74
CA GLU A 82 -15.25 7.39 1.87
C GLU A 82 -15.27 7.83 3.34
N PRO A 83 -15.63 9.08 3.65
CA PRO A 83 -15.70 9.54 5.05
C PRO A 83 -16.54 8.64 5.97
N GLY A 84 -17.59 8.00 5.41
CA GLY A 84 -18.46 7.08 6.13
C GLY A 84 -18.27 5.59 5.78
N ALA A 85 -17.29 5.21 4.97
CA ALA A 85 -17.10 3.86 4.49
C ALA A 85 -15.61 3.50 4.37
N GLY A 86 -15.01 3.07 5.48
CA GLY A 86 -13.65 2.55 5.58
C GLY A 86 -13.66 1.02 5.75
N SER A 87 -13.63 0.53 6.99
CA SER A 87 -13.71 -0.91 7.28
C SER A 87 -15.02 -1.54 6.78
N ASP A 88 -16.15 -0.83 6.86
CA ASP A 88 -17.41 -1.21 6.20
C ASP A 88 -17.47 -0.62 4.78
N LEU A 89 -16.52 -1.02 3.93
CA LEU A 89 -16.39 -0.50 2.56
C LEU A 89 -17.66 -0.69 1.73
N ALA A 90 -18.42 -1.75 1.97
CA ALA A 90 -19.65 -2.00 1.24
C ALA A 90 -20.75 -0.93 1.47
N SER A 91 -20.61 -0.07 2.48
CA SER A 91 -21.51 1.04 2.74
C SER A 91 -21.18 2.32 1.97
N LEU A 92 -20.29 2.26 0.98
CA LEU A 92 -19.93 3.38 0.09
C LEU A 92 -21.18 4.00 -0.58
N LYS A 93 -21.12 5.32 -0.79
CA LYS A 93 -22.23 6.13 -1.28
C LYS A 93 -21.91 6.91 -2.58
N THR A 94 -20.66 6.98 -3.02
CA THR A 94 -20.32 7.57 -4.32
C THR A 94 -21.15 6.89 -5.39
N ARG A 95 -22.06 7.66 -6.01
CA ARG A 95 -23.10 7.16 -6.88
C ARG A 95 -22.69 7.26 -8.33
N ALA A 96 -23.08 6.28 -9.13
CA ALA A 96 -22.93 6.30 -10.58
C ALA A 96 -24.28 5.95 -11.21
N VAL A 97 -24.92 6.93 -11.81
CA VAL A 97 -26.23 6.78 -12.48
C VAL A 97 -25.99 6.64 -13.97
N ARG A 98 -26.55 5.61 -14.57
CA ARG A 98 -26.41 5.42 -16.03
C ARG A 98 -27.24 6.43 -16.78
N ASP A 99 -26.60 7.09 -17.75
CA ASP A 99 -27.20 7.98 -18.73
C ASP A 99 -26.68 7.63 -20.14
N GLY A 100 -27.50 6.90 -20.89
CA GLY A 100 -27.11 6.34 -22.20
C GLY A 100 -25.88 5.47 -22.13
N ASP A 101 -24.81 5.88 -22.83
CA ASP A 101 -23.52 5.18 -22.90
C ASP A 101 -22.52 5.69 -21.84
N ASN A 102 -23.00 6.48 -20.85
CA ASN A 102 -22.17 7.01 -19.79
C ASN A 102 -22.77 6.70 -18.41
N TYR A 103 -21.93 6.84 -17.38
CA TYR A 103 -22.30 7.02 -16.00
C TYR A 103 -22.07 8.47 -15.59
N ILE A 104 -22.99 9.05 -14.84
CA ILE A 104 -22.80 10.33 -14.14
C ILE A 104 -22.42 10.00 -12.71
N VAL A 105 -21.20 10.35 -12.33
CA VAL A 105 -20.62 9.99 -11.04
C VAL A 105 -20.63 11.20 -10.11
N ASN A 106 -21.20 11.00 -8.92
CA ASN A 106 -21.28 11.99 -7.85
C ASN A 106 -20.88 11.38 -6.50
N GLY A 107 -20.05 12.09 -5.75
CA GLY A 107 -19.64 11.65 -4.42
C GLY A 107 -18.26 12.11 -4.02
N GLN A 108 -17.70 11.42 -3.00
CA GLN A 108 -16.41 11.77 -2.44
C GLN A 108 -15.65 10.50 -2.04
N LYS A 109 -14.36 10.46 -2.38
CA LYS A 109 -13.41 9.48 -1.85
C LYS A 109 -12.43 10.16 -0.90
N THR A 110 -11.92 9.41 0.07
CA THR A 110 -10.95 9.92 1.05
C THR A 110 -9.78 8.95 1.22
N TRP A 111 -8.67 9.45 1.76
CA TRP A 111 -7.42 8.70 1.93
C TRP A 111 -6.86 8.15 0.62
N THR A 112 -7.13 8.84 -0.49
CA THR A 112 -6.69 8.44 -1.82
C THR A 112 -5.21 8.80 -2.01
N THR A 113 -4.35 7.81 -1.81
CA THR A 113 -2.89 7.98 -1.95
C THR A 113 -2.54 8.35 -3.39
N ALA A 114 -1.67 9.35 -3.55
CA ALA A 114 -1.13 9.82 -4.82
C ALA A 114 -2.16 10.35 -5.83
N ALA A 115 -3.40 10.67 -5.44
CA ALA A 115 -4.42 11.17 -6.37
C ALA A 115 -4.01 12.47 -7.09
N HIS A 116 -3.14 13.29 -6.49
CA HIS A 116 -2.60 14.52 -7.08
C HIS A 116 -1.55 14.29 -8.18
N TRP A 117 -1.11 13.05 -8.38
CA TRP A 117 -0.18 12.65 -9.46
C TRP A 117 -0.80 11.65 -10.43
N ALA A 118 -1.93 11.03 -10.02
CA ALA A 118 -2.51 9.93 -10.77
C ALA A 118 -3.18 10.44 -12.04
N ASP A 119 -2.96 9.72 -13.14
CA ASP A 119 -3.68 9.92 -14.40
C ASP A 119 -5.06 9.27 -14.37
N TRP A 120 -5.18 8.15 -13.62
CA TRP A 120 -6.39 7.34 -13.53
C TRP A 120 -6.71 6.95 -12.09
N ILE A 121 -8.00 6.84 -11.79
CA ILE A 121 -8.49 6.28 -10.54
C ILE A 121 -9.35 5.05 -10.82
N PHE A 122 -9.06 3.92 -10.16
CA PHE A 122 -9.99 2.80 -10.13
C PHE A 122 -10.92 2.96 -8.92
N CYS A 123 -12.21 3.03 -9.20
CA CYS A 123 -13.20 3.50 -8.25
C CYS A 123 -14.33 2.49 -8.02
N LEU A 124 -14.67 2.21 -6.77
CA LEU A 124 -15.91 1.53 -6.41
C LEU A 124 -17.03 2.57 -6.29
N VAL A 125 -18.12 2.32 -7.00
CA VAL A 125 -19.28 3.22 -7.06
C VAL A 125 -20.57 2.45 -6.80
N ARG A 126 -21.60 3.15 -6.27
CA ARG A 126 -22.95 2.65 -6.07
C ARG A 126 -23.74 2.80 -7.36
N THR A 127 -24.05 1.71 -8.04
CA THR A 127 -24.89 1.67 -9.25
C THR A 127 -26.32 1.21 -8.96
N ASP A 128 -26.54 0.50 -7.84
CA ASP A 128 -27.88 0.10 -7.38
C ASP A 128 -27.94 0.21 -5.85
N ASP A 129 -28.86 0.98 -5.32
CA ASP A 129 -29.11 1.18 -3.87
C ASP A 129 -30.37 0.45 -3.38
N THR A 130 -31.05 -0.31 -4.25
CA THR A 130 -32.28 -1.06 -3.94
C THR A 130 -32.02 -2.48 -3.47
N VAL A 131 -30.79 -2.99 -3.66
CA VAL A 131 -30.34 -4.33 -3.30
C VAL A 131 -29.45 -4.33 -2.06
N LYS A 132 -28.97 -5.51 -1.64
CA LYS A 132 -27.98 -5.59 -0.57
C LYS A 132 -26.73 -4.78 -0.94
N LYS A 133 -26.14 -4.10 0.05
CA LYS A 133 -25.04 -3.15 -0.15
C LYS A 133 -23.86 -3.72 -0.95
N GLN A 134 -23.59 -5.02 -0.87
CA GLN A 134 -22.53 -5.70 -1.64
C GLN A 134 -22.92 -5.98 -3.09
N GLU A 135 -24.19 -6.01 -3.41
CA GLU A 135 -24.73 -6.43 -4.72
C GLU A 135 -24.96 -5.25 -5.68
N GLY A 136 -24.93 -4.02 -5.20
CA GLY A 136 -25.16 -2.80 -5.99
C GLY A 136 -23.90 -1.96 -6.21
N ILE A 137 -22.72 -2.57 -6.26
CA ILE A 137 -21.44 -1.89 -6.45
C ILE A 137 -20.85 -2.26 -7.81
N SER A 138 -20.37 -1.27 -8.57
CA SER A 138 -19.62 -1.44 -9.81
C SER A 138 -18.20 -0.91 -9.67
N PHE A 139 -17.31 -1.36 -10.56
CA PHE A 139 -15.90 -0.98 -10.62
C PHE A 139 -15.67 -0.16 -11.88
N LEU A 140 -15.27 1.11 -11.74
CA LEU A 140 -15.02 2.04 -12.85
C LEU A 140 -13.55 2.43 -12.92
N LEU A 141 -13.06 2.60 -14.15
CA LEU A 141 -11.79 3.27 -14.46
C LEU A 141 -12.13 4.70 -14.88
N ILE A 142 -11.64 5.68 -14.13
CA ILE A 142 -11.98 7.09 -14.36
C ILE A 142 -10.69 7.85 -14.65
N ASP A 143 -10.67 8.59 -15.75
CA ASP A 143 -9.59 9.51 -16.11
C ASP A 143 -9.64 10.72 -15.16
N MET A 144 -8.54 11.00 -14.45
CA MET A 144 -8.45 12.07 -13.45
C MET A 144 -8.50 13.47 -14.06
N THR A 145 -8.36 13.58 -15.38
CA THR A 145 -8.52 14.85 -16.10
C THR A 145 -9.98 15.18 -16.46
N THR A 146 -10.90 14.25 -16.18
CA THR A 146 -12.33 14.45 -16.49
C THR A 146 -12.89 15.65 -15.73
N PRO A 147 -13.61 16.58 -16.41
CA PRO A 147 -14.26 17.70 -15.74
C PRO A 147 -15.19 17.25 -14.60
N GLY A 148 -15.22 18.04 -13.50
CA GLY A 148 -16.00 17.70 -12.30
C GLY A 148 -15.20 16.95 -11.24
N ILE A 149 -13.94 16.55 -11.51
CA ILE A 149 -13.05 15.97 -10.50
C ILE A 149 -12.26 17.07 -9.81
N ALA A 150 -12.29 17.07 -8.46
CA ALA A 150 -11.46 17.95 -7.64
C ALA A 150 -10.68 17.13 -6.62
N VAL A 151 -9.37 17.35 -6.57
CA VAL A 151 -8.46 16.69 -5.61
C VAL A 151 -8.03 17.72 -4.56
N LYS A 152 -8.21 17.36 -3.28
CA LYS A 152 -7.79 18.19 -2.14
C LYS A 152 -6.78 17.44 -1.27
N PRO A 153 -5.68 18.09 -0.86
CA PRO A 153 -4.69 17.45 0.00
C PRO A 153 -5.25 17.15 1.39
N ILE A 154 -4.84 16.02 1.94
CA ILE A 154 -4.92 15.75 3.38
C ILE A 154 -3.49 15.80 3.90
N ILE A 155 -3.19 16.77 4.75
CA ILE A 155 -1.89 16.85 5.41
C ILE A 155 -1.92 15.89 6.58
N THR A 156 -1.00 14.94 6.55
CA THR A 156 -0.91 13.88 7.54
C THR A 156 -0.06 14.30 8.76
N MET A 157 -0.02 13.47 9.78
CA MET A 157 0.59 13.81 11.09
C MET A 157 2.09 14.12 11.00
N GLU A 158 2.76 13.58 9.98
CA GLU A 158 4.17 13.89 9.68
C GLU A 158 4.38 15.19 8.89
N GLY A 159 3.32 15.96 8.64
CA GLY A 159 3.34 17.19 7.85
C GLY A 159 3.40 16.97 6.34
N GLY A 160 3.40 15.74 5.85
CA GLY A 160 3.48 15.39 4.42
C GLY A 160 2.13 15.38 3.71
N HIS A 161 2.18 15.49 2.38
CA HIS A 161 1.03 15.36 1.48
C HIS A 161 1.18 14.08 0.65
N GLU A 162 0.58 12.99 1.11
CA GLU A 162 0.57 11.69 0.41
C GLU A 162 -0.84 11.28 -0.01
N VAL A 163 -1.83 11.62 0.83
CA VAL A 163 -3.23 11.21 0.66
C VAL A 163 -4.14 12.40 0.39
N ASN A 164 -5.28 12.12 -0.24
CA ASN A 164 -6.17 13.15 -0.74
C ASN A 164 -7.64 12.82 -0.47
N GLU A 165 -8.47 13.85 -0.48
CA GLU A 165 -9.90 13.75 -0.78
C GLU A 165 -10.09 13.94 -2.29
N VAL A 166 -10.94 13.12 -2.90
CA VAL A 166 -11.31 13.24 -4.32
C VAL A 166 -12.82 13.42 -4.40
N PHE A 167 -13.24 14.52 -4.98
CA PHE A 167 -14.65 14.88 -5.16
C PHE A 167 -15.05 14.65 -6.62
N PHE A 168 -16.24 14.13 -6.82
CA PHE A 168 -16.86 13.92 -8.11
C PHE A 168 -18.17 14.72 -8.14
N ASP A 169 -18.30 15.63 -9.09
CA ASP A 169 -19.46 16.50 -9.32
C ASP A 169 -19.89 16.40 -10.79
N ASP A 170 -20.94 15.64 -11.04
CA ASP A 170 -21.48 15.29 -12.36
C ASP A 170 -20.40 14.77 -13.36
N VAL A 171 -19.46 13.95 -12.85
CA VAL A 171 -18.36 13.41 -13.66
C VAL A 171 -18.89 12.39 -14.66
N VAL A 172 -18.66 12.63 -15.94
CA VAL A 172 -19.11 11.78 -17.05
C VAL A 172 -18.09 10.67 -17.30
N VAL A 173 -18.46 9.42 -17.10
CA VAL A 173 -17.59 8.25 -17.28
C VAL A 173 -18.21 7.30 -18.30
N PRO A 174 -17.54 6.97 -19.41
CA PRO A 174 -18.06 6.03 -20.40
C PRO A 174 -18.37 4.63 -19.78
N VAL A 175 -19.47 4.01 -20.19
CA VAL A 175 -19.80 2.64 -19.78
C VAL A 175 -18.69 1.66 -20.14
N ALA A 176 -17.96 1.92 -21.23
CA ALA A 176 -16.79 1.13 -21.66
C ALA A 176 -15.65 1.12 -20.60
N ASN A 177 -15.62 2.09 -19.67
CA ASN A 177 -14.65 2.13 -18.58
C ASN A 177 -15.08 1.32 -17.35
N ARG A 178 -16.23 0.64 -17.38
CA ARG A 178 -16.62 -0.32 -16.35
C ARG A 178 -15.87 -1.63 -16.52
N VAL A 179 -15.24 -2.10 -15.46
CA VAL A 179 -14.58 -3.41 -15.44
C VAL A 179 -15.58 -4.48 -15.00
N GLY A 180 -15.75 -5.47 -15.84
CA GLY A 180 -16.67 -6.58 -15.61
C GLY A 180 -18.15 -6.16 -15.65
N PRO A 181 -19.08 -7.07 -15.24
CA PRO A 181 -20.51 -6.78 -15.24
C PRO A 181 -20.91 -5.73 -14.22
N GLU A 182 -21.95 -4.95 -14.53
CA GLU A 182 -22.55 -4.00 -13.60
C GLU A 182 -23.00 -4.69 -12.30
N ASN A 183 -22.88 -4.01 -11.17
CA ASN A 183 -23.23 -4.52 -9.84
C ASN A 183 -22.37 -5.73 -9.37
N LYS A 184 -21.23 -6.02 -10.03
CA LYS A 184 -20.28 -7.07 -9.63
C LYS A 184 -18.96 -6.51 -9.09
N GLY A 185 -18.86 -5.23 -8.87
CA GLY A 185 -17.66 -4.56 -8.34
C GLY A 185 -17.19 -5.08 -6.99
N TRP A 186 -18.09 -5.56 -6.13
CA TRP A 186 -17.70 -6.18 -4.85
C TRP A 186 -16.89 -7.47 -5.02
N THR A 187 -17.22 -8.29 -6.00
CA THR A 187 -16.44 -9.50 -6.33
C THR A 187 -15.04 -9.12 -6.82
N ILE A 188 -14.96 -8.09 -7.67
CA ILE A 188 -13.71 -7.55 -8.18
C ILE A 188 -12.87 -6.96 -7.05
N ALA A 189 -13.48 -6.20 -6.12
CA ALA A 189 -12.81 -5.66 -4.95
C ALA A 189 -12.23 -6.75 -4.05
N LYS A 190 -12.98 -7.85 -3.81
CA LYS A 190 -12.46 -8.99 -3.04
C LYS A 190 -11.27 -9.68 -3.71
N PHE A 191 -11.29 -9.79 -5.02
CA PHE A 191 -10.16 -10.32 -5.80
C PHE A 191 -8.92 -9.44 -5.60
N LEU A 192 -9.03 -8.12 -5.79
CA LEU A 192 -7.95 -7.16 -5.59
C LEU A 192 -7.38 -7.24 -4.18
N LEU A 193 -8.23 -7.17 -3.14
CA LEU A 193 -7.82 -7.21 -1.74
C LEU A 193 -7.16 -8.55 -1.35
N GLY A 194 -7.46 -9.63 -2.07
CA GLY A 194 -6.79 -10.92 -1.92
C GLY A 194 -5.33 -10.88 -2.35
N HIS A 195 -5.01 -10.17 -3.43
CA HIS A 195 -3.65 -10.04 -3.97
C HIS A 195 -2.77 -9.07 -3.18
N GLU A 196 -3.36 -8.11 -2.46
CA GLU A 196 -2.62 -7.10 -1.70
C GLU A 196 -1.92 -7.65 -0.47
N ARG A 197 -2.49 -8.66 0.18
CA ARG A 197 -2.13 -9.09 1.55
C ARG A 197 -0.71 -9.62 1.70
N THR A 198 -0.16 -10.32 0.72
CA THR A 198 1.18 -10.91 0.80
C THR A 198 2.28 -9.87 0.65
N SER A 199 2.02 -8.77 -0.04
CA SER A 199 3.01 -7.70 -0.27
C SER A 199 3.18 -6.73 0.91
N ILE A 200 2.29 -6.75 1.90
CA ILE A 200 2.32 -5.82 3.05
C ILE A 200 3.43 -6.18 4.06
N ALA A 201 3.94 -7.40 4.04
CA ALA A 201 4.95 -7.85 5.01
C ALA A 201 6.27 -7.07 4.96
N GLU A 202 6.67 -6.57 3.77
CA GLU A 202 7.83 -5.68 3.54
C GLU A 202 9.12 -6.09 4.32
N ILE A 203 9.44 -7.39 4.34
CA ILE A 203 10.55 -7.96 5.12
C ILE A 203 11.88 -7.25 4.81
N GLY A 204 12.21 -7.03 3.54
CA GLY A 204 13.45 -6.36 3.13
C GLY A 204 13.59 -4.96 3.75
N ARG A 205 12.50 -4.19 3.81
CA ARG A 205 12.50 -2.86 4.46
C ARG A 205 12.67 -2.96 5.98
N SER A 206 12.02 -3.93 6.61
CA SER A 206 12.17 -4.16 8.05
C SER A 206 13.58 -4.59 8.41
N LYS A 207 14.25 -5.40 7.56
CA LYS A 207 15.68 -5.73 7.68
C LYS A 207 16.55 -4.47 7.60
N ALA A 208 16.34 -3.62 6.57
CA ALA A 208 17.06 -2.37 6.43
C ALA A 208 16.86 -1.41 7.63
N GLN A 209 15.65 -1.34 8.19
CA GLN A 209 15.36 -0.54 9.39
C GLN A 209 16.08 -1.09 10.62
N LEU A 210 16.14 -2.40 10.80
CA LEU A 210 16.85 -3.04 11.91
C LEU A 210 18.37 -2.85 11.80
N GLU A 211 18.94 -2.96 10.60
CA GLU A 211 20.34 -2.65 10.31
C GLU A 211 20.64 -1.18 10.66
N LYS A 212 19.83 -0.25 10.16
CA LYS A 212 19.93 1.19 10.48
C LYS A 212 19.81 1.47 11.97
N LEU A 213 18.89 0.81 12.68
CA LEU A 213 18.74 0.94 14.13
C LEU A 213 20.02 0.51 14.86
N THR A 214 20.62 -0.60 14.45
CA THR A 214 21.86 -1.12 15.04
C THR A 214 23.03 -0.16 14.81
N GLU A 215 23.16 0.40 13.61
CA GLU A 215 24.18 1.40 13.26
C GLU A 215 24.02 2.68 14.09
N ILE A 216 22.80 3.19 14.21
CA ILE A 216 22.50 4.38 15.02
C ILE A 216 22.81 4.10 16.51
N ALA A 217 22.39 2.95 17.04
CA ALA A 217 22.65 2.59 18.43
C ALA A 217 24.16 2.43 18.74
N ALA A 218 24.97 2.10 17.74
CA ALA A 218 26.43 2.05 17.86
C ALA A 218 27.05 3.45 17.82
N ALA A 219 26.43 4.41 17.14
CA ALA A 219 26.91 5.80 17.03
C ALA A 219 26.48 6.69 18.19
N GLU A 220 25.23 6.52 18.65
CA GLU A 220 24.66 7.32 19.75
C GLU A 220 25.23 6.89 21.10
N GLN A 221 25.33 7.88 22.02
CA GLN A 221 25.94 7.68 23.34
C GLN A 221 24.89 7.75 24.45
N LYS A 222 25.02 6.86 25.43
CA LYS A 222 24.27 6.87 26.68
C LYS A 222 25.22 6.69 27.85
N ASP A 223 25.25 7.62 28.77
CA ASP A 223 26.10 7.58 29.97
C ASP A 223 27.62 7.40 29.67
N GLY A 224 28.09 7.90 28.51
CA GLY A 224 29.47 7.83 28.06
C GLY A 224 29.87 6.52 27.36
N ALA A 225 28.92 5.66 27.03
CA ALA A 225 29.14 4.44 26.23
C ALA A 225 28.16 4.38 25.03
N PRO A 226 28.48 3.66 23.95
CA PRO A 226 27.55 3.44 22.87
C PRO A 226 26.20 2.86 23.34
N LEU A 227 25.08 3.38 22.84
CA LEU A 227 23.74 2.94 23.25
C LEU A 227 23.54 1.42 23.03
N ILE A 228 24.19 0.84 22.01
CA ILE A 228 24.16 -0.59 21.75
C ILE A 228 24.72 -1.44 22.89
N GLU A 229 25.54 -0.85 23.79
CA GLU A 229 26.10 -1.51 24.97
C GLU A 229 25.13 -1.50 26.17
N ASP A 230 24.07 -0.65 26.14
CA ASP A 230 23.02 -0.70 27.17
C ASP A 230 22.26 -2.02 27.07
N PRO A 231 22.28 -2.86 28.14
CA PRO A 231 21.65 -4.17 28.08
C PRO A 231 20.15 -4.13 27.80
N ARG A 232 19.45 -3.07 28.26
CA ARG A 232 18.01 -2.90 28.05
C ARG A 232 17.68 -2.56 26.59
N PHE A 233 18.51 -1.71 25.97
CA PHE A 233 18.31 -1.36 24.57
C PHE A 233 18.67 -2.52 23.65
N ARG A 234 19.76 -3.24 23.94
CA ARG A 234 20.13 -4.48 23.24
C ARG A 234 19.02 -5.52 23.29
N GLU A 235 18.38 -5.70 24.43
CA GLU A 235 17.26 -6.62 24.57
C GLU A 235 16.10 -6.27 23.62
N LYS A 236 15.78 -4.97 23.48
CA LYS A 236 14.74 -4.51 22.54
C LYS A 236 15.10 -4.81 21.09
N ILE A 237 16.35 -4.52 20.67
CA ILE A 237 16.85 -4.87 19.33
C ILE A 237 16.74 -6.39 19.10
N ALA A 238 17.20 -7.20 20.05
CA ALA A 238 17.17 -8.66 19.92
C ALA A 238 15.73 -9.20 19.80
N ARG A 239 14.76 -8.61 20.52
CA ARG A 239 13.34 -8.98 20.39
C ARG A 239 12.80 -8.66 18.99
N ALA A 240 13.07 -7.46 18.49
CA ALA A 240 12.66 -7.07 17.13
C ALA A 240 13.29 -7.97 16.06
N GLU A 241 14.56 -8.38 16.23
CA GLU A 241 15.24 -9.33 15.37
C GLU A 241 14.57 -10.71 15.36
N ILE A 242 14.24 -11.24 16.54
CA ILE A 242 13.55 -12.53 16.69
C ILE A 242 12.16 -12.46 16.01
N ASP A 243 11.40 -11.38 16.23
CA ASP A 243 10.09 -11.19 15.61
C ASP A 243 10.19 -11.08 14.09
N LEU A 244 11.23 -10.40 13.57
CA LEU A 244 11.50 -10.31 12.14
C LEU A 244 11.84 -11.67 11.54
N MET A 245 12.68 -12.48 12.20
CA MET A 245 12.99 -13.83 11.76
C MET A 245 11.75 -14.73 11.73
N ALA A 246 10.89 -14.67 12.76
CA ALA A 246 9.64 -15.43 12.81
C ALA A 246 8.67 -15.01 11.69
N LEU A 247 8.58 -13.70 11.42
CA LEU A 247 7.78 -13.15 10.35
C LEU A 247 8.27 -13.60 8.97
N GLU A 248 9.59 -13.57 8.74
CA GLU A 248 10.22 -14.05 7.51
C GLU A 248 9.95 -15.54 7.27
N MET A 249 10.13 -16.38 8.27
CA MET A 249 9.84 -17.82 8.16
C MET A 249 8.37 -18.06 7.84
N THR A 250 7.46 -17.26 8.39
CA THR A 250 6.03 -17.35 8.08
C THR A 250 5.75 -16.94 6.63
N LEU A 251 6.38 -15.86 6.14
CA LEU A 251 6.26 -15.44 4.74
C LEU A 251 6.81 -16.51 3.78
N LEU A 252 7.99 -17.06 4.05
CA LEU A 252 8.59 -18.11 3.22
C LEU A 252 7.70 -19.37 3.13
N ARG A 253 6.98 -19.72 4.20
CA ARG A 253 5.98 -20.79 4.16
C ARG A 253 4.82 -20.48 3.23
N VAL A 254 4.32 -19.23 3.24
CA VAL A 254 3.27 -18.77 2.34
C VAL A 254 3.75 -18.79 0.89
N VAL A 255 4.93 -18.22 0.60
CA VAL A 255 5.56 -18.20 -0.72
C VAL A 255 5.80 -19.61 -1.26
N SER A 256 6.24 -20.54 -0.40
CA SER A 256 6.40 -21.95 -0.77
C SER A 256 5.07 -22.62 -1.09
N ALA A 257 4.02 -22.30 -0.34
CA ALA A 257 2.67 -22.83 -0.59
C ALA A 257 2.11 -22.29 -1.92
N GLU A 258 2.28 -21.00 -2.21
CA GLU A 258 1.92 -20.40 -3.51
C GLU A 258 2.68 -21.05 -4.67
N SER A 259 3.98 -21.30 -4.50
CA SER A 259 4.81 -21.97 -5.51
C SER A 259 4.34 -23.41 -5.79
N ALA A 260 3.65 -24.04 -4.83
CA ALA A 260 2.98 -25.34 -4.99
C ALA A 260 1.52 -25.21 -5.47
N GLY A 261 1.08 -24.04 -5.95
CA GLY A 261 -0.27 -23.79 -6.46
C GLY A 261 -1.35 -23.67 -5.38
N ARG A 262 -0.99 -23.53 -4.11
CA ARG A 262 -1.96 -23.35 -3.01
C ARG A 262 -2.28 -21.86 -2.81
N VAL A 263 -3.56 -21.56 -2.59
CA VAL A 263 -4.01 -20.20 -2.29
C VAL A 263 -3.63 -19.86 -0.84
N PRO A 264 -3.11 -18.64 -0.55
CA PRO A 264 -2.82 -18.19 0.81
C PRO A 264 -4.04 -18.29 1.73
N GLY A 265 -3.84 -18.84 2.89
CA GLY A 265 -4.85 -18.99 3.94
C GLY A 265 -4.91 -17.80 4.91
N PRO A 266 -5.36 -18.02 6.15
CA PRO A 266 -5.41 -17.01 7.20
C PRO A 266 -4.03 -16.47 7.60
N GLU A 267 -2.94 -17.16 7.20
CA GLU A 267 -1.55 -16.73 7.42
C GLU A 267 -1.27 -15.36 6.79
N ALA A 268 -1.92 -15.01 5.66
CA ALA A 268 -1.80 -13.70 5.04
C ALA A 268 -2.29 -12.57 5.98
N SER A 269 -3.34 -12.83 6.76
CA SER A 269 -3.82 -11.89 7.79
C SER A 269 -2.85 -11.79 8.97
N LEU A 270 -2.24 -12.90 9.38
CA LEU A 270 -1.20 -12.91 10.42
C LEU A 270 0.03 -12.11 9.97
N LEU A 271 0.50 -12.32 8.75
CA LEU A 271 1.62 -11.57 8.17
C LEU A 271 1.34 -10.07 8.22
N LYS A 272 0.15 -9.62 7.81
CA LYS A 272 -0.21 -8.19 7.85
C LYS A 272 -0.18 -7.64 9.29
N ILE A 273 -0.77 -8.32 10.25
CA ILE A 273 -0.78 -7.87 11.65
C ILE A 273 0.64 -7.74 12.17
N ARG A 274 1.43 -8.81 12.11
CA ARG A 274 2.77 -8.84 12.71
C ARG A 274 3.76 -7.93 12.00
N ALA A 275 3.68 -7.83 10.67
CA ALA A 275 4.53 -6.92 9.90
C ALA A 275 4.27 -5.46 10.27
N THR A 276 3.00 -5.04 10.37
CA THR A 276 2.68 -3.66 10.72
C THR A 276 3.00 -3.32 12.19
N GLU A 277 2.85 -4.26 13.09
CA GLU A 277 3.27 -4.12 14.49
C GLU A 277 4.80 -3.96 14.58
N LEU A 278 5.57 -4.81 13.89
CA LEU A 278 7.04 -4.73 13.85
C LEU A 278 7.54 -3.43 13.20
N GLN A 279 6.94 -2.98 12.10
CA GLN A 279 7.29 -1.70 11.47
C GLN A 279 7.11 -0.53 12.43
N GLN A 280 6.04 -0.53 13.22
CA GLN A 280 5.78 0.49 14.23
C GLN A 280 6.77 0.41 15.39
N GLU A 281 7.08 -0.80 15.87
CA GLU A 281 8.09 -1.03 16.91
C GLU A 281 9.48 -0.57 16.48
N LEU A 282 9.93 -0.92 15.28
CA LEU A 282 11.22 -0.44 14.73
C LEU A 282 11.26 1.08 14.63
N GLY A 283 10.14 1.72 14.22
CA GLY A 283 10.02 3.17 14.23
C GLY A 283 10.16 3.77 15.65
N GLU A 284 9.55 3.15 16.66
CA GLU A 284 9.68 3.57 18.07
C GLU A 284 11.11 3.43 18.58
N LEU A 285 11.77 2.33 18.28
CA LEU A 285 13.16 2.08 18.68
C LEU A 285 14.13 3.08 18.00
N LEU A 286 13.90 3.44 16.75
CA LEU A 286 14.67 4.46 16.05
C LEU A 286 14.51 5.83 16.70
N MET A 287 13.28 6.21 17.10
CA MET A 287 13.02 7.45 17.85
C MET A 287 13.70 7.45 19.22
N GLU A 288 13.64 6.31 19.94
CA GLU A 288 14.32 6.17 21.23
C GLU A 288 15.85 6.28 21.07
N ALA A 289 16.41 5.68 20.00
CA ALA A 289 17.85 5.71 19.75
C ALA A 289 18.39 7.13 19.53
N ILE A 290 17.69 7.97 18.76
CA ILE A 290 18.13 9.34 18.48
C ILE A 290 17.78 10.33 19.60
N GLY A 291 16.97 9.94 20.58
CA GLY A 291 16.64 10.74 21.76
C GLY A 291 16.14 12.15 21.42
N TYR A 292 16.84 13.18 21.84
CA TYR A 292 16.45 14.59 21.63
C TYR A 292 16.38 15.01 20.15
N TYR A 293 17.10 14.35 19.27
CA TYR A 293 17.07 14.63 17.83
C TYR A 293 15.75 14.19 17.17
N SER A 294 14.87 13.54 17.91
CA SER A 294 13.51 13.21 17.47
C SER A 294 12.54 14.40 17.53
N HIS A 295 12.87 15.48 18.24
CA HIS A 295 11.96 16.61 18.47
C HIS A 295 11.98 17.69 17.37
N PRO A 296 13.13 18.04 16.75
CA PRO A 296 13.12 19.02 15.67
C PRO A 296 12.23 18.59 14.51
N ASP A 297 11.37 19.50 14.02
CA ASP A 297 10.66 19.37 12.78
C ASP A 297 11.23 20.36 11.77
N THR A 298 11.88 19.84 10.74
CA THR A 298 12.52 20.63 9.68
C THR A 298 11.96 20.17 8.34
N PRO A 299 10.74 20.62 7.97
CA PRO A 299 10.08 20.18 6.71
C PRO A 299 10.96 20.44 5.48
N GLU A 300 11.69 21.55 5.48
CA GLU A 300 12.56 21.98 4.38
C GLU A 300 13.68 20.96 4.12
N ALA A 301 14.16 20.26 5.14
CA ALA A 301 15.18 19.22 5.00
C ALA A 301 14.72 17.99 4.20
N ARG A 302 13.42 17.89 3.91
CA ARG A 302 12.83 16.85 3.08
C ARG A 302 12.60 17.28 1.64
N GLU A 303 12.84 18.56 1.34
CA GLU A 303 12.67 19.12 0.00
C GLU A 303 13.89 18.82 -0.88
N PHE A 304 13.62 18.56 -2.16
CA PHE A 304 14.69 18.31 -3.13
C PHE A 304 15.60 19.54 -3.27
N GLY A 305 16.91 19.31 -3.12
CA GLY A 305 17.92 20.38 -3.25
C GLY A 305 18.22 21.14 -1.98
N TRP A 306 17.62 20.76 -0.84
CA TRP A 306 18.01 21.31 0.46
C TRP A 306 19.44 20.87 0.81
N ASN A 307 20.29 21.81 1.26
CA ASN A 307 21.72 21.60 1.52
C ASN A 307 22.24 22.30 2.77
N GLU A 308 21.35 22.79 3.62
CA GLU A 308 21.72 23.37 4.92
C GLU A 308 22.01 22.26 5.93
N PRO A 309 22.85 22.53 6.96
CA PRO A 309 23.11 21.56 8.01
C PRO A 309 21.85 21.16 8.77
N SER A 310 21.70 19.86 9.02
CA SER A 310 20.62 19.34 9.86
C SER A 310 20.81 19.70 11.34
N VAL A 311 19.71 19.71 12.11
CA VAL A 311 19.77 19.74 13.57
C VAL A 311 20.10 18.33 14.06
N GLY A 312 21.35 18.13 14.47
CA GLY A 312 21.85 16.82 14.87
C GLY A 312 22.39 15.99 13.69
N PRO A 313 22.51 14.68 13.85
CA PRO A 313 22.99 13.79 12.81
C PRO A 313 22.04 13.74 11.62
N ASP A 314 22.56 13.64 10.40
CA ASP A 314 21.77 13.63 9.16
C ASP A 314 20.75 12.49 9.13
N TYR A 315 21.06 11.35 9.75
CA TYR A 315 20.11 10.22 9.81
C TYR A 315 18.86 10.51 10.66
N ALA A 316 18.89 11.51 11.57
CA ALA A 316 17.77 11.82 12.46
C ALA A 316 16.60 12.51 11.73
N VAL A 317 16.89 13.35 10.73
CA VAL A 317 15.91 14.23 10.04
C VAL A 317 14.68 13.48 9.53
N SER A 318 14.86 12.28 8.99
CA SER A 318 13.78 11.51 8.39
C SER A 318 13.04 10.57 9.35
N LEU A 319 13.55 10.37 10.58
CA LEU A 319 13.04 9.34 11.48
C LEU A 319 11.71 9.71 12.14
N SER A 320 11.57 10.95 12.65
CA SER A 320 10.31 11.43 13.22
C SER A 320 9.17 11.42 12.20
N PRO A 321 9.33 12.00 11.00
CA PRO A 321 8.30 11.90 9.97
C PRO A 321 7.95 10.45 9.62
N ALA A 322 8.94 9.57 9.47
CA ALA A 322 8.70 8.15 9.18
C ALA A 322 7.92 7.46 10.30
N TYR A 323 8.26 7.73 11.56
CA TYR A 323 7.53 7.21 12.72
C TYR A 323 6.06 7.61 12.69
N PHE A 324 5.74 8.91 12.48
CA PHE A 324 4.38 9.39 12.42
C PHE A 324 3.62 8.83 11.19
N ASN A 325 4.28 8.73 10.05
CA ASN A 325 3.68 8.15 8.85
C ASN A 325 3.31 6.67 9.05
N LEU A 326 4.15 5.88 9.70
CA LEU A 326 3.92 4.45 9.93
C LEU A 326 2.80 4.14 10.94
N ARG A 327 2.26 5.12 11.68
CA ARG A 327 1.10 4.88 12.58
C ARG A 327 -0.14 4.38 11.84
N LYS A 328 -0.31 4.71 10.56
CA LYS A 328 -1.42 4.27 9.72
C LYS A 328 -1.32 2.83 9.22
N THR A 329 -0.15 2.17 9.32
CA THR A 329 0.08 0.83 8.74
C THR A 329 -0.83 -0.24 9.35
N SER A 330 -1.19 -0.12 10.62
CA SER A 330 -2.15 -1.01 11.29
C SER A 330 -3.61 -0.76 10.89
N ILE A 331 -3.90 0.32 10.13
CA ILE A 331 -5.25 0.74 9.76
C ILE A 331 -5.56 0.41 8.30
N TYR A 332 -4.71 0.80 7.35
CA TYR A 332 -4.96 0.56 5.93
C TYR A 332 -4.76 -0.92 5.54
N GLY A 333 -5.22 -1.30 4.34
CA GLY A 333 -5.14 -2.70 3.87
C GLY A 333 -6.00 -3.66 4.72
N GLY A 334 -7.07 -3.14 5.35
CA GLY A 334 -7.85 -3.79 6.39
C GLY A 334 -7.19 -3.67 7.77
N SER A 335 -7.87 -3.03 8.73
CA SER A 335 -7.30 -2.81 10.06
C SER A 335 -6.89 -4.13 10.74
N ASN A 336 -5.96 -4.05 11.70
CA ASN A 336 -5.50 -5.23 12.43
C ASN A 336 -6.67 -5.93 13.14
N GLU A 337 -7.73 -5.22 13.55
CA GLU A 337 -8.97 -5.78 14.10
C GLU A 337 -9.74 -6.59 13.06
N VAL A 338 -9.88 -6.07 11.83
CA VAL A 338 -10.51 -6.80 10.71
C VAL A 338 -9.69 -8.05 10.39
N GLN A 339 -8.37 -7.97 10.37
CA GLN A 339 -7.51 -9.13 10.12
C GLN A 339 -7.64 -10.20 11.23
N ARG A 340 -7.70 -9.79 12.50
CA ARG A 340 -7.98 -10.71 13.64
C ARG A 340 -9.35 -11.36 13.50
N GLY A 341 -10.37 -10.60 13.09
CA GLY A 341 -11.71 -11.14 12.80
C GLY A 341 -11.71 -12.19 11.69
N ILE A 342 -10.91 -11.97 10.63
CA ILE A 342 -10.75 -12.95 9.53
C ILE A 342 -10.11 -14.24 10.05
N ILE A 343 -9.03 -14.15 10.84
CA ILE A 343 -8.37 -15.32 11.45
C ILE A 343 -9.34 -16.08 12.36
N SER A 344 -10.06 -15.35 13.23
CA SER A 344 -11.04 -15.93 14.15
C SER A 344 -12.10 -16.74 13.39
N LYS A 345 -12.66 -16.15 12.32
CA LYS A 345 -13.66 -16.81 11.49
C LYS A 345 -13.11 -18.03 10.74
N MET A 346 -11.93 -17.91 10.14
CA MET A 346 -11.37 -18.97 9.28
C MET A 346 -10.75 -20.12 10.05
N VAL A 347 -10.19 -19.86 11.24
CA VAL A 347 -9.45 -20.85 12.03
C VAL A 347 -10.28 -21.39 13.18
N LEU A 348 -11.03 -20.53 13.87
CA LEU A 348 -11.77 -20.88 15.08
C LEU A 348 -13.27 -21.10 14.81
N GLY A 349 -13.78 -20.69 13.64
CA GLY A 349 -15.17 -20.90 13.26
C GLY A 349 -16.18 -19.95 13.95
N PHE A 350 -15.71 -18.81 14.49
CA PHE A 350 -16.57 -17.81 15.17
C PHE A 350 -17.19 -16.83 14.17
#